data_83ae2eff01c1d44ac87f2dbbda1f363b
#
_entry.id   83ae2eff01c1d44ac87f2dbbda1f363b
#
_cell.length_a   1.000
_cell.length_b   1.000
_cell.length_c   1.000
_cell.angle_alpha   90.00
_cell.angle_beta   90.00
_cell.angle_gamma   90.00
#
_symmetry.space_group_name_H-M   'P 1'
#
loop_
_entity.id
_entity.type
_entity.pdbx_description
1 polymer ?
#
loop_
_entity_poly.entity_id
_entity_poly.type
_entity_poly.pdbx_seq_one_letter_code
_entity_poly.pdbx_strand_id
1 'polypeptide(L)'
;MTTATATATPNESRPKASALPLPSSLKTAASVAAGRGQPLVVMTTLDGCPYCEVVRNNYLLPMLRAGEIEAVQIDVLDKRRNLQNFEGELVSPADQARAWKARFTPTVLFFDAQGREVAERLVGIGLPDFYGAYLDARLKEARARLR
;
A
#
# COMPACT_ATOMS: atom_id res chain seq x y z
N MET A 1 14.39 23.41 -28.43
CA MET A 1 13.94 22.99 -28.04
C MET A 1 13.45 22.37 -27.34
N THR A 2 13.25 22.17 -27.06
CA THR A 2 12.76 21.71 -26.47
C THR A 2 12.45 21.09 -25.86
N THR A 3 12.50 20.87 -25.57
CA THR A 3 12.27 20.22 -25.04
C THR A 3 11.57 19.76 -24.42
N ALA A 4 11.39 19.87 -24.46
CA ALA A 4 10.48 19.66 -23.81
C ALA A 4 9.99 18.58 -23.58
N THR A 5 10.04 18.15 -24.08
CA THR A 5 9.66 17.25 -23.92
C THR A 5 9.77 16.51 -23.01
N ALA A 6 10.60 16.84 -22.73
CA ALA A 6 10.79 16.12 -21.74
C ALA A 6 9.76 16.11 -20.86
N THR A 7 9.04 16.69 -21.21
CA THR A 7 7.97 16.78 -20.57
C THR A 7 7.22 15.61 -20.46
N ALA A 8 7.71 14.58 -20.73
CA ALA A 8 7.02 13.40 -20.36
C ALA A 8 6.61 13.52 -18.94
N THR A 9 5.36 13.32 -18.68
CA THR A 9 4.86 13.28 -17.32
C THR A 9 5.47 12.09 -16.63
N PRO A 10 5.53 12.09 -15.32
CA PRO A 10 5.98 10.90 -14.60
C PRO A 10 5.24 9.65 -15.02
N ASN A 11 3.95 9.76 -15.35
CA ASN A 11 3.19 8.60 -15.78
C ASN A 11 3.63 8.07 -17.13
N GLU A 12 4.13 8.95 -17.99
CA GLU A 12 4.61 8.52 -19.29
C GLU A 12 6.02 7.99 -19.24
N SER A 13 6.83 8.52 -18.34
CA SER A 13 8.23 8.13 -18.27
C SER A 13 8.45 6.86 -17.47
N ARG A 14 7.46 6.38 -16.72
CA ARG A 14 7.54 5.16 -15.94
C ARG A 14 6.59 4.12 -16.50
N PRO A 15 7.00 2.84 -16.52
CA PRO A 15 6.04 1.79 -16.87
C PRO A 15 4.86 1.87 -15.92
N LYS A 16 3.67 1.65 -16.43
CA LYS A 16 2.51 1.52 -15.58
C LYS A 16 2.68 0.28 -14.74
N ALA A 17 2.43 0.43 -13.46
CA ALA A 17 2.52 -0.70 -12.56
C ALA A 17 1.46 -1.73 -12.91
N SER A 18 1.85 -2.99 -13.04
CA SER A 18 0.93 -4.10 -13.25
C SER A 18 0.58 -4.78 -11.93
N ALA A 19 1.28 -4.42 -10.86
CA ALA A 19 1.07 -4.95 -9.52
C ALA A 19 1.50 -3.88 -8.54
N LEU A 20 1.09 -4.03 -7.29
CA LEU A 20 1.58 -3.14 -6.24
C LEU A 20 3.06 -3.43 -6.00
N PRO A 21 3.87 -2.40 -5.70
CA PRO A 21 5.28 -2.61 -5.40
C PRO A 21 5.47 -3.49 -4.17
N LEU A 22 6.54 -4.28 -4.20
CA LEU A 22 7.01 -5.05 -3.05
C LEU A 22 8.04 -4.18 -2.34
N PRO A 23 7.78 -3.73 -1.12
CA PRO A 23 8.71 -2.79 -0.49
C PRO A 23 9.97 -3.50 -0.02
N SER A 24 11.11 -2.85 -0.15
CA SER A 24 12.32 -3.29 0.53
C SER A 24 12.43 -2.65 1.92
N SER A 25 11.75 -1.53 2.12
CA SER A 25 11.74 -0.82 3.41
C SER A 25 10.39 -0.16 3.62
N LEU A 26 9.70 -0.57 4.68
CA LEU A 26 8.47 0.09 5.10
C LEU A 26 8.76 1.50 5.60
N LYS A 27 9.87 1.64 6.31
CA LYS A 27 10.28 2.94 6.85
C LYS A 27 10.45 3.96 5.72
N THR A 28 11.17 3.58 4.68
CA THR A 28 11.38 4.46 3.53
C THR A 28 10.08 4.73 2.78
N ALA A 29 9.29 3.69 2.53
CA ALA A 29 8.03 3.84 1.81
C ALA A 29 7.08 4.78 2.55
N ALA A 30 7.00 4.67 3.87
CA ALA A 30 6.14 5.53 4.67
C ALA A 30 6.64 6.96 4.71
N SER A 31 7.96 7.16 4.71
CA SER A 31 8.54 8.49 4.63
C SER A 31 8.18 9.18 3.32
N VAL A 32 8.27 8.45 2.21
CA VAL A 32 7.91 8.98 0.90
C VAL A 32 6.44 9.35 0.88
N ALA A 33 5.56 8.48 1.40
CA ALA A 33 4.14 8.76 1.46
C ALA A 33 3.85 10.00 2.28
N ALA A 34 4.47 10.10 3.47
CA ALA A 34 4.26 11.24 4.36
C ALA A 34 4.70 12.54 3.70
N GLY A 35 5.76 12.50 2.92
CA GLY A 35 6.24 13.68 2.19
C GLY A 35 5.24 14.18 1.15
N ARG A 36 4.30 13.34 0.77
CA ARG A 36 3.22 13.70 -0.16
C ARG A 36 1.89 13.94 0.56
N GLY A 37 1.89 13.94 1.89
CA GLY A 37 0.68 14.12 2.66
C GLY A 37 -0.24 12.91 2.63
N GLN A 38 0.33 11.72 2.36
CA GLN A 38 -0.44 10.48 2.22
C GLN A 38 -0.02 9.47 3.28
N PRO A 39 -0.94 8.62 3.72
CA PRO A 39 -0.53 7.44 4.48
C PRO A 39 0.15 6.44 3.56
N LEU A 40 0.94 5.56 4.12
CA LEU A 40 1.38 4.38 3.39
C LEU A 40 0.26 3.34 3.48
N VAL A 41 -0.23 2.91 2.35
CA VAL A 41 -1.24 1.86 2.26
C VAL A 41 -0.52 0.55 2.04
N VAL A 42 -0.77 -0.44 2.90
CA VAL A 42 -0.16 -1.77 2.78
C VAL A 42 -1.25 -2.80 2.64
N MET A 43 -1.20 -3.58 1.56
CA MET A 43 -2.12 -4.71 1.40
C MET A 43 -1.38 -6.01 1.69
N THR A 44 -1.94 -6.83 2.56
CA THR A 44 -1.45 -8.20 2.69
C THR A 44 -2.09 -9.05 1.61
N THR A 45 -1.31 -9.94 1.03
CA THR A 45 -1.76 -10.74 -0.09
C THR A 45 -1.25 -12.17 0.02
N LEU A 46 -1.80 -13.02 -0.83
CA LEU A 46 -1.45 -14.43 -0.90
C LEU A 46 -1.75 -14.89 -2.32
N ASP A 47 -0.88 -15.72 -2.89
CA ASP A 47 -1.14 -16.28 -4.21
C ASP A 47 -2.42 -17.10 -4.17
N GLY A 48 -3.24 -16.95 -5.21
CA GLY A 48 -4.51 -17.67 -5.30
C GLY A 48 -5.63 -17.08 -4.46
N CYS A 49 -5.50 -15.84 -4.06
CA CYS A 49 -6.50 -15.13 -3.26
C CYS A 49 -7.38 -14.27 -4.20
N PRO A 50 -8.60 -14.71 -4.55
CA PRO A 50 -9.42 -13.95 -5.49
C PRO A 50 -9.78 -12.56 -5.00
N TYR A 51 -10.08 -12.42 -3.72
CA TYR A 51 -10.44 -11.10 -3.18
C TYR A 51 -9.23 -10.16 -3.11
N CYS A 52 -8.02 -10.71 -2.97
CA CYS A 52 -6.82 -9.90 -3.08
C CYS A 52 -6.70 -9.28 -4.46
N GLU A 53 -7.04 -10.06 -5.49
CA GLU A 53 -7.03 -9.56 -6.87
C GLU A 53 -8.07 -8.47 -7.08
N VAL A 54 -9.25 -8.64 -6.50
CA VAL A 54 -10.31 -7.63 -6.60
C VAL A 54 -9.86 -6.32 -5.97
N VAL A 55 -9.37 -6.37 -4.74
CA VAL A 55 -8.94 -5.16 -4.02
C VAL A 55 -7.78 -4.49 -4.75
N ARG A 56 -6.79 -5.26 -5.16
CA ARG A 56 -5.64 -4.72 -5.88
C ARG A 56 -6.04 -4.13 -7.22
N ASN A 57 -6.71 -4.91 -8.06
CA ASN A 57 -6.90 -4.55 -9.45
C ASN A 57 -8.01 -3.52 -9.65
N ASN A 58 -9.04 -3.56 -8.82
CA ASN A 58 -10.18 -2.67 -8.99
C ASN A 58 -10.09 -1.39 -8.17
N TYR A 59 -9.24 -1.36 -7.14
CA TYR A 59 -9.16 -0.21 -6.23
C TYR A 59 -7.76 0.34 -6.09
N LEU A 60 -6.84 -0.44 -5.49
CA LEU A 60 -5.55 0.12 -5.10
C LEU A 60 -4.66 0.45 -6.28
N LEU A 61 -4.61 -0.42 -7.28
CA LEU A 61 -3.73 -0.22 -8.41
C LEU A 61 -4.16 0.96 -9.27
N PRO A 62 -5.46 1.12 -9.60
CA PRO A 62 -5.89 2.32 -10.31
C PRO A 62 -5.58 3.61 -9.55
N MET A 63 -5.77 3.62 -8.23
CA MET A 63 -5.47 4.80 -7.43
C MET A 63 -3.97 5.09 -7.38
N LEU A 64 -3.15 4.04 -7.31
CA LEU A 64 -1.70 4.20 -7.34
C LEU A 64 -1.25 4.78 -8.69
N ARG A 65 -1.80 4.27 -9.79
CA ARG A 65 -1.47 4.76 -11.13
C ARG A 65 -1.87 6.20 -11.32
N ALA A 66 -2.96 6.60 -10.68
CA ALA A 66 -3.44 7.99 -10.75
C ALA A 66 -2.67 8.92 -9.81
N GLY A 67 -1.77 8.39 -9.01
CA GLY A 67 -1.00 9.20 -8.06
C GLY A 67 -1.80 9.62 -6.84
N GLU A 68 -2.92 8.96 -6.56
CA GLU A 68 -3.79 9.32 -5.45
C GLU A 68 -3.36 8.72 -4.13
N ILE A 69 -2.65 7.60 -4.17
CA ILE A 69 -2.18 6.92 -2.96
C ILE A 69 -0.75 6.43 -3.16
N GLU A 70 -0.09 6.14 -2.04
CA GLU A 70 1.15 5.38 -2.00
C GLU A 70 0.79 4.01 -1.43
N ALA A 71 0.99 2.96 -2.20
CA ALA A 71 0.57 1.62 -1.81
C ALA A 71 1.64 0.59 -2.14
N VAL A 72 1.78 -0.37 -1.24
CA VAL A 72 2.68 -1.51 -1.41
C VAL A 72 1.94 -2.77 -0.98
N GLN A 73 2.49 -3.94 -1.32
CA GLN A 73 1.91 -5.20 -0.83
C GLN A 73 2.98 -6.07 -0.22
N ILE A 74 2.58 -6.91 0.73
CA ILE A 74 3.44 -7.95 1.28
C ILE A 74 2.68 -9.27 1.24
N ASP A 75 3.44 -10.35 0.94
CA ASP A 75 2.88 -11.70 0.88
C ASP A 75 3.02 -12.34 2.25
N VAL A 76 1.90 -12.83 2.80
CA VAL A 76 1.88 -13.35 4.17
C VAL A 76 2.62 -14.67 4.31
N LEU A 77 3.00 -15.32 3.21
CA LEU A 77 3.78 -16.55 3.23
C LEU A 77 5.24 -16.35 2.83
N ASP A 78 5.63 -15.15 2.44
CA ASP A 78 6.98 -14.91 1.95
C ASP A 78 7.96 -14.82 3.12
N LYS A 79 8.80 -15.84 3.26
CA LYS A 79 9.83 -15.91 4.28
C LYS A 79 11.24 -15.66 3.72
N ARG A 80 11.34 -15.34 2.45
CA ARG A 80 12.64 -15.24 1.77
C ARG A 80 13.14 -13.82 1.60
N ARG A 81 12.22 -12.88 1.31
CA ARG A 81 12.63 -11.52 1.05
C ARG A 81 13.01 -10.84 2.36
N ASN A 82 13.95 -9.92 2.26
CA ASN A 82 14.29 -9.04 3.38
C ASN A 82 13.45 -7.78 3.27
N LEU A 83 12.83 -7.42 4.37
CA LEU A 83 11.99 -6.23 4.47
C LEU A 83 12.45 -5.46 5.68
N GLN A 84 12.83 -4.19 5.49
CA GLN A 84 13.12 -3.34 6.63
C GLN A 84 11.81 -2.85 7.23
N ASN A 85 11.59 -3.13 8.51
CA ASN A 85 10.36 -2.70 9.17
C ASN A 85 10.45 -1.23 9.59
N PHE A 86 9.44 -0.74 10.31
CA PHE A 86 9.42 0.65 10.73
C PHE A 86 10.50 0.99 11.74
N GLU A 87 10.99 -0.01 12.49
CA GLU A 87 12.07 0.16 13.46
C GLU A 87 13.45 0.04 12.85
N GLY A 88 13.52 -0.22 11.54
CA GLY A 88 14.80 -0.35 10.86
C GLY A 88 15.39 -1.75 10.88
N GLU A 89 14.65 -2.73 11.40
CA GLU A 89 15.13 -4.11 11.48
C GLU A 89 14.75 -4.87 10.21
N LEU A 90 15.54 -5.88 9.87
CA LEU A 90 15.23 -6.73 8.72
C LEU A 90 14.37 -7.92 9.18
N VAL A 91 13.24 -8.06 8.52
CA VAL A 91 12.28 -9.14 8.80
C VAL A 91 11.82 -9.70 7.46
N SER A 92 11.11 -10.83 7.49
CA SER A 92 10.44 -11.30 6.28
C SER A 92 9.05 -10.69 6.19
N PRO A 93 8.49 -10.61 4.97
CA PRO A 93 7.08 -10.19 4.84
C PRO A 93 6.13 -11.04 5.68
N ALA A 94 6.38 -12.36 5.75
CA ALA A 94 5.55 -13.24 6.57
C ALA A 94 5.61 -12.88 8.05
N ASP A 95 6.81 -12.59 8.56
CA ASP A 95 6.97 -12.18 9.96
C ASP A 95 6.30 -10.83 10.22
N GLN A 96 6.39 -9.91 9.26
CA GLN A 96 5.75 -8.61 9.40
C GLN A 96 4.24 -8.74 9.46
N ALA A 97 3.66 -9.56 8.58
CA ALA A 97 2.22 -9.79 8.60
C ALA A 97 1.78 -10.40 9.92
N ARG A 98 2.58 -11.33 10.46
CA ARG A 98 2.28 -11.93 11.76
C ARG A 98 2.35 -10.90 12.87
N ALA A 99 3.36 -10.05 12.85
CA ALA A 99 3.53 -9.03 13.88
C ALA A 99 2.34 -8.06 13.90
N TRP A 100 1.77 -7.75 12.73
CA TRP A 100 0.60 -6.89 12.64
C TRP A 100 -0.70 -7.65 12.90
N LYS A 101 -0.66 -8.97 13.06
CA LYS A 101 -1.85 -9.82 13.13
C LYS A 101 -2.71 -9.61 11.88
N ALA A 102 -2.07 -9.57 10.74
CA ALA A 102 -2.70 -9.27 9.45
C ALA A 102 -2.49 -10.40 8.45
N ARG A 103 -2.54 -11.66 8.91
CA ARG A 103 -2.34 -12.82 8.03
C ARG A 103 -3.59 -13.18 7.24
N PHE A 104 -4.74 -12.65 7.61
CA PHE A 104 -5.94 -12.85 6.81
C PHE A 104 -5.86 -11.94 5.58
N THR A 105 -6.04 -12.51 4.40
CA THR A 105 -5.89 -11.75 3.14
C THR A 105 -7.21 -11.58 2.41
N PRO A 106 -7.45 -10.42 1.82
CA PRO A 106 -6.61 -9.24 1.91
C PRO A 106 -6.89 -8.46 3.20
N THR A 107 -5.86 -7.87 3.77
CA THR A 107 -6.03 -6.85 4.79
C THR A 107 -5.34 -5.59 4.27
N VAL A 108 -5.99 -4.46 4.39
CA VAL A 108 -5.43 -3.18 3.96
C VAL A 108 -5.23 -2.31 5.21
N LEU A 109 -3.99 -1.88 5.41
CA LEU A 109 -3.58 -1.10 6.57
C LEU A 109 -3.09 0.27 6.12
N PHE A 110 -3.17 1.25 7.01
CA PHE A 110 -2.83 2.64 6.71
C PHE A 110 -1.89 3.16 7.79
N PHE A 111 -0.67 3.57 7.39
CA PHE A 111 0.38 3.92 8.35
C PHE A 111 0.89 5.35 8.15
N ASP A 112 1.31 5.98 9.26
CA ASP A 112 2.09 7.21 9.17
C ASP A 112 3.58 6.87 9.03
N ALA A 113 4.42 7.90 9.02
CA ALA A 113 5.85 7.71 8.82
C ALA A 113 6.53 6.96 9.98
N GLN A 114 5.89 6.91 11.14
CA GLN A 114 6.41 6.21 12.31
C GLN A 114 5.86 4.79 12.43
N GLY A 115 5.03 4.37 11.49
CA GLY A 115 4.47 3.02 11.52
C GLY A 115 3.24 2.87 12.40
N ARG A 116 2.60 3.98 12.76
CA ARG A 116 1.34 3.91 13.50
C ARG A 116 0.17 3.80 12.54
N GLU A 117 -0.82 2.99 12.87
CA GLU A 117 -2.03 2.89 12.06
C GLU A 117 -2.85 4.15 12.25
N VAL A 118 -3.13 4.85 11.15
CA VAL A 118 -3.83 6.13 11.18
C VAL A 118 -5.26 6.03 10.70
N ALA A 119 -5.73 4.82 10.43
CA ALA A 119 -7.14 4.52 10.16
C ALA A 119 -7.35 3.04 10.47
N GLU A 120 -8.59 2.68 10.76
CA GLU A 120 -8.93 1.29 11.01
C GLU A 120 -8.67 0.46 9.76
N ARG A 121 -7.98 -0.67 9.92
CA ARG A 121 -7.67 -1.56 8.80
C ARG A 121 -8.94 -2.16 8.21
N LEU A 122 -8.89 -2.47 6.93
CA LEU A 122 -9.97 -3.18 6.25
C LEU A 122 -9.59 -4.64 6.16
N VAL A 123 -10.34 -5.50 6.84
CA VAL A 123 -10.08 -6.94 6.86
C VAL A 123 -11.04 -7.62 5.91
N GLY A 124 -10.49 -8.31 4.89
CA GLY A 124 -11.30 -8.93 3.87
C GLY A 124 -11.93 -7.89 2.96
N ILE A 125 -12.97 -8.29 2.24
CA ILE A 125 -13.63 -7.40 1.31
C ILE A 125 -14.97 -6.88 1.83
N GLY A 126 -15.54 -7.54 2.82
CA GLY A 126 -16.85 -7.16 3.36
C GLY A 126 -17.92 -7.25 2.31
N LEU A 127 -18.70 -6.19 2.16
CA LEU A 127 -19.70 -6.09 1.11
C LEU A 127 -19.04 -5.49 -0.12
N PRO A 128 -18.86 -6.26 -1.19
CA PRO A 128 -18.08 -5.80 -2.34
C PRO A 128 -18.55 -4.47 -2.92
N ASP A 129 -19.87 -4.25 -2.98
CA ASP A 129 -20.39 -3.02 -3.55
C ASP A 129 -20.07 -1.78 -2.73
N PHE A 130 -19.68 -1.97 -1.47
CA PHE A 130 -19.37 -0.85 -0.57
C PHE A 130 -17.88 -0.71 -0.28
N TYR A 131 -17.04 -1.58 -0.83
CA TYR A 131 -15.62 -1.58 -0.51
C TYR A 131 -14.97 -0.23 -0.84
N GLY A 132 -15.29 0.32 -2.01
CA GLY A 132 -14.74 1.62 -2.41
C GLY A 132 -15.07 2.73 -1.43
N ALA A 133 -16.30 2.72 -0.91
CA ALA A 133 -16.71 3.72 0.07
C ALA A 133 -15.97 3.54 1.39
N TYR A 134 -15.77 2.30 1.83
CA TYR A 134 -14.99 2.03 3.04
C TYR A 134 -13.55 2.50 2.86
N LEU A 135 -12.95 2.20 1.71
CA LEU A 135 -11.57 2.60 1.43
C LEU A 135 -11.45 4.12 1.42
N ASP A 136 -12.36 4.81 0.76
CA ASP A 136 -12.33 6.27 0.71
C ASP A 136 -12.45 6.87 2.11
N ALA A 137 -13.31 6.32 2.94
CA ALA A 137 -13.47 6.80 4.31
C ALA A 137 -12.20 6.62 5.14
N ARG A 138 -11.52 5.48 4.97
CA ARG A 138 -10.27 5.21 5.68
C ARG A 138 -9.16 6.14 5.22
N LEU A 139 -9.08 6.39 3.92
CA LEU A 139 -8.07 7.30 3.38
C LEU A 139 -8.30 8.73 3.89
N LYS A 140 -9.55 9.16 3.95
CA LYS A 140 -9.88 10.48 4.47
C LYS A 140 -9.47 10.60 5.93
N GLU A 141 -9.79 9.60 6.74
CA GLU A 141 -9.43 9.56 8.15
C GLU A 141 -7.91 9.55 8.31
N ALA A 142 -7.22 8.73 7.54
CA ALA A 142 -5.76 8.62 7.62
C ALA A 142 -5.10 9.95 7.29
N ARG A 143 -5.55 10.60 6.22
CA ARG A 143 -4.98 11.89 5.82
C ARG A 143 -5.16 12.96 6.90
N ALA A 144 -6.30 12.94 7.57
CA ALA A 144 -6.56 13.89 8.64
C ALA A 144 -5.63 13.67 9.83
N ARG A 145 -5.27 12.41 10.10
CA ARG A 145 -4.41 12.08 11.25
C ARG A 145 -2.93 12.26 10.98
N LEU A 146 -2.53 12.48 9.75
CA LEU A 146 -1.13 12.72 9.41
C LEU A 146 -0.65 14.11 9.81
N ARG A 147 -1.55 15.00 10.15
CA ARG A 147 -1.22 16.37 10.49
C ARG A 147 -0.75 16.54 11.91
#